data_79f0c8e4dd3c313ba805228cda295784
#
_entry.id   79f0c8e4dd3c313ba805228cda295784
#
_cell.length_a   1.000
_cell.length_b   1.000
_cell.length_c   1.000
_cell.angle_alpha   90.00
_cell.angle_beta   90.00
_cell.angle_gamma   90.00
#
_symmetry.space_group_name_H-M   'P 1'
#
loop_
_entity.id
_entity.type
_entity.pdbx_description
1 polymer ?
#
loop_
_entity_poly.entity_id
_entity_poly.type
_entity_poly.pdbx_seq_one_letter_code
_entity_poly.pdbx_strand_id
1 'polypeptide(L)'
;MELPNSTVVNVVSEQSGILLPKTLTEDIIASLNDAIAEEYTAHYFYRGAANWCAGVAYVKAAAFFTAEAAAELEHAEKLQKYLVDWNCTPKLPSVKFSGEFKGLIDVVNKSYAIEYQLGTKYMNWATQMLPKHLMTFNFFQEFVDIQNESIAEYSDKLNAAQLVDVSNKLNLLHYEERYF
;
A
#
# COMPACT_ATOMS: atom_id res chain seq x y z
N MET A 1 -22.47 6.03 32.03
CA MET A 1 -21.99 5.55 30.72
C MET A 1 -20.65 4.89 30.99
N GLU A 2 -20.68 3.59 31.26
CA GLU A 2 -19.45 2.83 31.54
C GLU A 2 -18.73 2.55 30.22
N LEU A 3 -17.45 2.92 30.17
CA LEU A 3 -16.59 2.56 29.04
C LEU A 3 -16.44 1.02 29.01
N PRO A 4 -16.51 0.38 27.85
CA PRO A 4 -16.28 -1.06 27.78
C PRO A 4 -14.87 -1.34 28.29
N ASN A 5 -14.77 -2.23 29.27
CA ASN A 5 -13.52 -2.75 29.81
C ASN A 5 -12.65 -3.28 28.65
N SER A 6 -11.67 -2.52 28.23
CA SER A 6 -10.58 -3.09 27.46
C SER A 6 -9.85 -4.01 28.43
N THR A 7 -10.05 -5.31 28.25
CA THR A 7 -9.33 -6.33 29.01
C THR A 7 -7.87 -6.24 28.59
N VAL A 8 -7.11 -5.37 29.26
CA VAL A 8 -5.67 -5.42 29.23
C VAL A 8 -5.30 -6.71 29.95
N VAL A 9 -5.12 -7.78 29.19
CA VAL A 9 -4.65 -9.05 29.73
C VAL A 9 -3.21 -8.84 30.15
N ASN A 10 -2.98 -8.43 31.39
CA ASN A 10 -1.68 -8.52 32.02
C ASN A 10 -1.47 -10.00 32.35
N VAL A 11 -0.92 -10.76 31.42
CA VAL A 11 -0.50 -12.13 31.71
C VAL A 11 0.81 -12.03 32.49
N VAL A 12 0.71 -12.16 33.81
CA VAL A 12 1.88 -12.35 34.67
C VAL A 12 2.17 -13.84 34.67
N SER A 13 3.38 -14.22 34.30
CA SER A 13 3.85 -15.59 34.55
C SER A 13 3.96 -15.79 36.06
N GLU A 14 3.10 -16.58 36.66
CA GLU A 14 3.08 -16.85 38.12
C GLU A 14 4.39 -17.46 38.65
N GLN A 15 5.26 -17.95 37.76
CA GLN A 15 6.51 -18.62 38.12
C GLN A 15 7.75 -17.75 38.19
N SER A 16 7.76 -16.55 37.57
CA SER A 16 8.98 -15.74 37.47
C SER A 16 8.84 -14.28 37.91
N GLY A 17 7.64 -13.77 38.11
CA GLY A 17 7.39 -12.34 38.37
C GLY A 17 7.74 -11.42 37.20
N ILE A 18 8.04 -11.97 36.04
CA ILE A 18 8.37 -11.21 34.81
C ILE A 18 7.07 -10.91 34.07
N LEU A 19 6.83 -9.64 33.76
CA LEU A 19 5.72 -9.23 32.90
C LEU A 19 5.95 -9.73 31.47
N LEU A 20 4.92 -10.35 30.89
CA LEU A 20 4.97 -10.72 29.48
C LEU A 20 4.83 -9.46 28.59
N PRO A 21 5.55 -9.43 27.46
CA PRO A 21 5.41 -8.33 26.51
C PRO A 21 3.97 -8.22 26.00
N LYS A 22 3.51 -6.99 25.79
CA LYS A 22 2.21 -6.74 25.18
C LYS A 22 2.21 -7.21 23.74
N THR A 23 1.08 -7.72 23.29
CA THR A 23 0.84 -8.12 21.91
C THR A 23 -0.49 -7.57 21.41
N LEU A 24 -0.74 -7.64 20.10
CA LEU A 24 -1.99 -7.26 19.46
C LEU A 24 -3.00 -8.40 19.48
N THR A 25 -4.28 -8.08 19.33
CA THR A 25 -5.33 -9.07 19.15
C THR A 25 -5.28 -9.71 17.76
N GLU A 26 -5.84 -10.91 17.61
CA GLU A 26 -5.77 -11.66 16.34
C GLU A 26 -6.40 -10.92 15.16
N ASP A 27 -7.47 -10.17 15.38
CA ASP A 27 -8.13 -9.38 14.33
C ASP A 27 -7.28 -8.16 13.87
N ILE A 28 -6.53 -7.55 14.78
CA ILE A 28 -5.57 -6.48 14.44
C ILE A 28 -4.40 -7.07 13.65
N ILE A 29 -3.86 -8.21 14.11
CA ILE A 29 -2.78 -8.93 13.41
C ILE A 29 -3.22 -9.33 12.00
N ALA A 30 -4.46 -9.80 11.84
CA ALA A 30 -5.02 -10.16 10.54
C ALA A 30 -5.07 -8.95 9.60
N SER A 31 -5.61 -7.81 10.06
CA SER A 31 -5.69 -6.58 9.26
C SER A 31 -4.31 -6.07 8.81
N LEU A 32 -3.30 -6.14 9.70
CA LEU A 32 -1.92 -5.75 9.37
C LEU A 32 -1.28 -6.71 8.35
N ASN A 33 -1.51 -8.02 8.47
CA ASN A 33 -1.04 -8.99 7.49
C ASN A 33 -1.74 -8.84 6.13
N ASP A 34 -3.04 -8.50 6.12
CA ASP A 34 -3.76 -8.18 4.89
C ASP A 34 -3.18 -6.92 4.22
N ALA A 35 -2.86 -5.89 5.01
CA ALA A 35 -2.19 -4.70 4.49
C ALA A 35 -0.80 -5.03 3.90
N ILE A 36 0.02 -5.84 4.58
CA ILE A 36 1.30 -6.31 4.04
C ILE A 36 1.10 -7.01 2.69
N ALA A 37 0.07 -7.83 2.54
CA ALA A 37 -0.19 -8.53 1.28
C ALA A 37 -0.59 -7.58 0.14
N GLU A 38 -1.33 -6.52 0.44
CA GLU A 38 -1.69 -5.49 -0.54
C GLU A 38 -0.47 -4.68 -0.99
N GLU A 39 0.41 -4.27 -0.07
CA GLU A 39 1.63 -3.53 -0.41
C GLU A 39 2.57 -4.38 -1.29
N TYR A 40 2.75 -5.65 -0.97
CA TYR A 40 3.50 -6.55 -1.85
C TYR A 40 2.83 -6.71 -3.22
N THR A 41 1.49 -6.69 -3.28
CA THR A 41 0.76 -6.77 -4.56
C THR A 41 1.01 -5.50 -5.39
N ALA A 42 0.95 -4.32 -4.78
CA ALA A 42 1.27 -3.04 -5.41
C ALA A 42 2.74 -3.00 -5.86
N HIS A 43 3.69 -3.42 -4.99
CA HIS A 43 5.11 -3.54 -5.34
C HIS A 43 5.33 -4.37 -6.62
N TYR A 44 4.74 -5.56 -6.71
CA TYR A 44 4.90 -6.41 -7.90
C TYR A 44 4.23 -5.82 -9.13
N PHE A 45 3.08 -5.17 -8.96
CA PHE A 45 2.42 -4.45 -10.05
C PHE A 45 3.33 -3.35 -10.61
N TYR A 46 3.86 -2.46 -9.76
CA TYR A 46 4.73 -1.37 -10.20
C TYR A 46 6.06 -1.88 -10.76
N ARG A 47 6.62 -2.95 -10.22
CA ARG A 47 7.79 -3.61 -10.81
C ARG A 47 7.49 -4.14 -12.21
N GLY A 48 6.32 -4.75 -12.41
CA GLY A 48 5.84 -5.18 -13.73
C GLY A 48 5.61 -4.02 -14.69
N ALA A 49 5.01 -2.92 -14.22
CA ALA A 49 4.82 -1.70 -15.00
C ALA A 49 6.16 -1.08 -15.44
N ALA A 50 7.13 -0.99 -14.53
CA ALA A 50 8.48 -0.50 -14.82
C ALA A 50 9.17 -1.33 -15.93
N ASN A 51 9.12 -2.65 -15.80
CA ASN A 51 9.72 -3.56 -16.79
C ASN A 51 9.04 -3.44 -18.16
N TRP A 52 7.71 -3.33 -18.17
CA TRP A 52 6.97 -3.15 -19.43
C TRP A 52 7.31 -1.79 -20.08
N CYS A 53 7.29 -0.70 -19.32
CA CYS A 53 7.66 0.63 -19.81
C CYS A 53 9.07 0.66 -20.39
N ALA A 54 10.04 0.05 -19.70
CA ALA A 54 11.42 -0.08 -20.17
C ALA A 54 11.50 -0.86 -21.49
N GLY A 55 10.73 -1.96 -21.60
CA GLY A 55 10.69 -2.82 -22.81
C GLY A 55 10.12 -2.12 -24.05
N VAL A 56 9.32 -1.06 -23.87
CA VAL A 56 8.72 -0.28 -24.97
C VAL A 56 9.27 1.15 -25.08
N ALA A 57 10.41 1.41 -24.41
CA ALA A 57 11.16 2.66 -24.44
C ALA A 57 10.47 3.89 -23.81
N TYR A 58 9.54 3.71 -22.89
CA TYR A 58 9.05 4.76 -21.98
C TYR A 58 10.01 4.90 -20.79
N VAL A 59 11.10 5.62 -20.97
CA VAL A 59 12.25 5.63 -20.04
C VAL A 59 11.91 6.35 -18.73
N LYS A 60 11.18 7.46 -18.78
CA LYS A 60 10.79 8.22 -17.59
C LYS A 60 9.72 7.48 -16.79
N ALA A 61 8.71 6.95 -17.48
CA ALA A 61 7.70 6.13 -16.83
C ALA A 61 8.31 4.87 -16.19
N ALA A 62 9.31 4.24 -16.83
CA ALA A 62 10.02 3.10 -16.24
C ALA A 62 10.77 3.50 -14.96
N ALA A 63 11.41 4.66 -14.93
CA ALA A 63 12.10 5.17 -13.74
C ALA A 63 11.09 5.50 -12.62
N PHE A 64 9.99 6.16 -12.96
CA PHE A 64 8.90 6.49 -12.04
C PHE A 64 8.33 5.20 -11.39
N PHE A 65 7.88 4.23 -12.18
CA PHE A 65 7.33 2.98 -11.64
C PHE A 65 8.37 2.12 -10.90
N THR A 66 9.66 2.30 -11.17
CA THR A 66 10.72 1.68 -10.36
C THR A 66 10.76 2.29 -8.96
N ALA A 67 10.61 3.61 -8.85
CA ALA A 67 10.54 4.30 -7.56
C ALA A 67 9.26 3.92 -6.80
N GLU A 68 8.12 3.88 -7.48
CA GLU A 68 6.84 3.42 -6.88
C GLU A 68 6.99 2.01 -6.31
N ALA A 69 7.55 1.08 -7.10
CA ALA A 69 7.78 -0.28 -6.61
C ALA A 69 8.69 -0.33 -5.35
N ALA A 70 9.67 0.56 -5.25
CA ALA A 70 10.52 0.63 -4.06
C ALA A 70 9.75 1.19 -2.86
N ALA A 71 8.92 2.22 -3.06
CA ALA A 71 8.09 2.80 -2.01
C ALA A 71 7.11 1.78 -1.42
N GLU A 72 6.44 0.98 -2.27
CA GLU A 72 5.51 -0.06 -1.78
C GLU A 72 6.21 -1.17 -0.99
N LEU A 73 7.46 -1.48 -1.34
CA LEU A 73 8.25 -2.41 -0.53
C LEU A 73 8.57 -1.80 0.85
N GLU A 74 8.93 -0.52 0.91
CA GLU A 74 9.17 0.18 2.18
C GLU A 74 7.90 0.24 3.04
N HIS A 75 6.72 0.42 2.43
CA HIS A 75 5.42 0.35 3.12
C HIS A 75 5.18 -1.04 3.73
N ALA A 76 5.40 -2.10 2.96
CA ALA A 76 5.28 -3.48 3.45
C ALA A 76 6.25 -3.76 4.60
N GLU A 77 7.49 -3.30 4.53
CA GLU A 77 8.50 -3.45 5.58
C GLU A 77 8.14 -2.67 6.85
N LYS A 78 7.57 -1.47 6.72
CA LYS A 78 7.07 -0.65 7.83
C LYS A 78 5.94 -1.36 8.59
N LEU A 79 5.00 -1.99 7.88
CA LEU A 79 3.92 -2.79 8.46
C LEU A 79 4.47 -4.03 9.18
N GLN A 80 5.43 -4.73 8.57
CA GLN A 80 6.10 -5.88 9.20
C GLN A 80 6.81 -5.46 10.48
N LYS A 81 7.56 -4.35 10.44
CA LYS A 81 8.24 -3.81 11.62
C LYS A 81 7.25 -3.51 12.74
N TYR A 82 6.10 -2.91 12.42
CA TYR A 82 5.07 -2.63 13.42
C TYR A 82 4.59 -3.90 14.11
N LEU A 83 4.32 -4.99 13.38
CA LEU A 83 3.97 -6.28 13.97
C LEU A 83 5.08 -6.82 14.90
N VAL A 84 6.34 -6.76 14.45
CA VAL A 84 7.49 -7.22 15.26
C VAL A 84 7.63 -6.40 16.54
N ASP A 85 7.45 -5.08 16.47
CA ASP A 85 7.50 -4.19 17.65
C ASP A 85 6.39 -4.52 18.68
N TRP A 86 5.31 -5.18 18.24
CA TRP A 86 4.23 -5.70 19.09
C TRP A 86 4.37 -7.20 19.42
N ASN A 87 5.56 -7.78 19.24
CA ASN A 87 5.84 -9.20 19.50
C ASN A 87 5.00 -10.17 18.65
N CYS A 88 4.61 -9.74 17.44
CA CYS A 88 3.88 -10.55 16.48
C CYS A 88 4.78 -10.91 15.29
N THR A 89 4.65 -12.13 14.75
CA THR A 89 5.39 -12.55 13.57
C THR A 89 4.58 -12.18 12.31
N PRO A 90 5.11 -11.34 11.40
CA PRO A 90 4.46 -11.03 10.14
C PRO A 90 4.33 -12.27 9.26
N LYS A 91 3.26 -12.33 8.46
CA LYS A 91 3.08 -13.35 7.41
C LYS A 91 3.46 -12.75 6.06
N LEU A 92 4.47 -13.32 5.41
CA LEU A 92 4.83 -12.92 4.06
C LEU A 92 3.86 -13.55 3.05
N PRO A 93 3.27 -12.76 2.13
CA PRO A 93 2.32 -13.25 1.16
C PRO A 93 3.00 -13.98 0.00
N SER A 94 2.23 -14.80 -0.71
CA SER A 94 2.58 -15.28 -2.04
C SER A 94 1.84 -14.44 -3.07
N VAL A 95 2.55 -13.58 -3.80
CA VAL A 95 1.98 -12.70 -4.81
C VAL A 95 2.13 -13.31 -6.19
N LYS A 96 1.00 -13.39 -6.93
CA LYS A 96 1.00 -13.75 -8.35
C LYS A 96 0.69 -12.51 -9.16
N PHE A 97 1.59 -12.12 -10.02
CA PHE A 97 1.40 -11.00 -10.92
C PHE A 97 1.58 -11.45 -12.38
N SER A 98 0.58 -11.16 -13.22
CA SER A 98 0.66 -11.32 -14.69
C SER A 98 0.63 -9.92 -15.32
N GLY A 99 1.79 -9.34 -15.59
CA GLY A 99 1.94 -7.96 -16.05
C GLY A 99 1.62 -7.77 -17.51
N GLU A 100 0.34 -7.88 -17.91
CA GLU A 100 -0.09 -7.53 -19.26
C GLU A 100 -0.59 -6.09 -19.31
N PHE A 101 0.10 -5.25 -20.09
CA PHE A 101 -0.27 -3.86 -20.33
C PHE A 101 -0.49 -3.62 -21.82
N LYS A 102 -1.57 -2.87 -22.14
CA LYS A 102 -1.98 -2.54 -23.53
C LYS A 102 -1.34 -1.26 -24.05
N GLY A 103 -0.81 -0.43 -23.16
CA GLY A 103 -0.20 0.86 -23.47
C GLY A 103 0.05 1.67 -22.20
N LEU A 104 0.75 2.82 -22.32
CA LEU A 104 1.08 3.68 -21.19
C LEU A 104 -0.16 4.14 -20.41
N ILE A 105 -1.22 4.54 -21.12
CA ILE A 105 -2.47 4.97 -20.49
C ILE A 105 -3.17 3.81 -19.74
N ASP A 106 -3.05 2.57 -20.23
CA ASP A 106 -3.56 1.39 -19.52
C ASP A 106 -2.79 1.14 -18.21
N VAL A 107 -1.47 1.38 -18.21
CA VAL A 107 -0.67 1.32 -16.97
C VAL A 107 -1.19 2.34 -15.97
N VAL A 108 -1.36 3.61 -16.37
CA VAL A 108 -1.85 4.68 -15.50
C VAL A 108 -3.25 4.39 -14.96
N ASN A 109 -4.17 3.90 -15.81
CA ASN A 109 -5.53 3.51 -15.37
C ASN A 109 -5.48 2.42 -14.30
N LYS A 110 -4.64 1.41 -14.48
CA LYS A 110 -4.49 0.31 -13.51
C LYS A 110 -3.83 0.79 -12.22
N SER A 111 -2.83 1.67 -12.31
CA SER A 111 -2.20 2.29 -11.15
C SER A 111 -3.23 3.05 -10.31
N TYR A 112 -4.00 3.95 -10.93
CA TYR A 112 -5.07 4.67 -10.24
C TYR A 112 -6.07 3.72 -9.54
N ALA A 113 -6.47 2.65 -10.23
CA ALA A 113 -7.41 1.69 -9.66
C ALA A 113 -6.83 0.97 -8.43
N ILE A 114 -5.54 0.64 -8.44
CA ILE A 114 -4.84 0.02 -7.31
C ILE A 114 -4.80 0.99 -6.14
N GLU A 115 -4.33 2.23 -6.34
CA GLU A 115 -4.23 3.23 -5.28
C GLU A 115 -5.59 3.54 -4.66
N TYR A 116 -6.63 3.70 -5.50
CA TYR A 116 -7.98 3.96 -5.01
C TYR A 116 -8.54 2.81 -4.17
N GLN A 117 -8.30 1.55 -4.60
CA GLN A 117 -8.72 0.37 -3.85
C GLN A 117 -7.94 0.23 -2.55
N LEU A 118 -6.63 0.45 -2.58
CA LEU A 118 -5.77 0.38 -1.41
C LEU A 118 -6.13 1.47 -0.40
N GLY A 119 -6.34 2.72 -0.84
CA GLY A 119 -6.82 3.81 0.01
C GLY A 119 -8.16 3.50 0.68
N THR A 120 -9.10 2.87 -0.06
CA THR A 120 -10.37 2.41 0.51
C THR A 120 -10.15 1.36 1.60
N LYS A 121 -9.21 0.43 1.41
CA LYS A 121 -8.87 -0.59 2.40
C LYS A 121 -8.25 0.04 3.66
N TYR A 122 -7.30 0.96 3.50
CA TYR A 122 -6.69 1.67 4.63
C TYR A 122 -7.70 2.48 5.43
N MET A 123 -8.63 3.20 4.79
CA MET A 123 -9.72 3.88 5.48
C MET A 123 -10.59 2.90 6.29
N ASN A 124 -10.89 1.73 5.73
CA ASN A 124 -11.67 0.71 6.42
C ASN A 124 -10.92 0.12 7.62
N TRP A 125 -9.63 -0.23 7.46
CA TRP A 125 -8.81 -0.72 8.58
C TRP A 125 -8.67 0.34 9.67
N ALA A 126 -8.33 1.57 9.33
CA ALA A 126 -8.25 2.66 10.30
C ALA A 126 -9.57 2.82 11.07
N THR A 127 -10.70 2.87 10.38
CA THR A 127 -12.02 3.00 11.01
C THR A 127 -12.30 1.86 11.98
N GLN A 128 -11.92 0.62 11.65
CA GLN A 128 -12.09 -0.54 12.52
C GLN A 128 -11.17 -0.50 13.75
N MET A 129 -9.99 0.12 13.65
CA MET A 129 -9.02 0.22 14.74
C MET A 129 -9.39 1.30 15.76
N LEU A 130 -10.08 2.36 15.35
CA LEU A 130 -10.41 3.49 16.22
C LEU A 130 -11.03 3.09 17.57
N PRO A 131 -12.05 2.22 17.63
CA PRO A 131 -12.63 1.79 18.91
C PRO A 131 -11.84 0.70 19.64
N LYS A 132 -10.85 0.07 18.97
CA LYS A 132 -10.14 -1.10 19.50
C LYS A 132 -8.75 -0.79 19.99
N HIS A 133 -7.96 -0.08 19.18
CA HIS A 133 -6.53 0.15 19.45
C HIS A 133 -6.06 1.45 18.82
N LEU A 134 -6.04 2.53 19.61
CA LEU A 134 -5.73 3.88 19.12
C LEU A 134 -4.34 3.99 18.47
N MET A 135 -3.34 3.23 18.96
CA MET A 135 -2.00 3.25 18.36
C MET A 135 -2.00 2.66 16.95
N THR A 136 -2.72 1.55 16.72
CA THR A 136 -2.87 0.96 15.38
C THR A 136 -3.74 1.85 14.48
N PHE A 137 -4.77 2.52 15.02
CA PHE A 137 -5.51 3.53 14.28
C PHE A 137 -4.58 4.64 13.77
N ASN A 138 -3.78 5.25 14.64
CA ASN A 138 -2.83 6.30 14.26
C ASN A 138 -1.81 5.80 13.24
N PHE A 139 -1.36 4.56 13.39
CA PHE A 139 -0.43 3.94 12.45
C PHE A 139 -1.05 3.77 11.05
N PHE A 140 -2.30 3.32 10.95
CA PHE A 140 -3.01 3.24 9.66
C PHE A 140 -3.34 4.62 9.08
N GLN A 141 -3.51 5.67 9.91
CA GLN A 141 -3.73 7.02 9.40
C GLN A 141 -2.56 7.53 8.56
N GLU A 142 -1.32 7.17 8.89
CA GLU A 142 -0.16 7.51 8.07
C GLU A 142 -0.28 6.96 6.65
N PHE A 143 -0.81 5.76 6.49
CA PHE A 143 -1.06 5.14 5.17
C PHE A 143 -2.27 5.75 4.46
N VAL A 144 -3.31 6.16 5.19
CA VAL A 144 -4.44 6.90 4.62
C VAL A 144 -3.95 8.21 3.99
N ASP A 145 -3.05 8.94 4.64
CA ASP A 145 -2.48 10.18 4.13
C ASP A 145 -1.62 9.93 2.89
N ILE A 146 -0.76 8.91 2.91
CA ILE A 146 0.05 8.47 1.75
C ILE A 146 -0.87 8.14 0.56
N GLN A 147 -1.91 7.34 0.78
CA GLN A 147 -2.83 6.95 -0.28
C GLN A 147 -3.62 8.11 -0.86
N ASN A 148 -3.95 9.11 -0.03
CA ASN A 148 -4.60 10.32 -0.52
C ASN A 148 -3.69 11.09 -1.51
N GLU A 149 -2.39 11.17 -1.23
CA GLU A 149 -1.39 11.79 -2.13
C GLU A 149 -1.24 10.98 -3.42
N SER A 150 -1.09 9.65 -3.33
CA SER A 150 -0.97 8.76 -4.49
C SER A 150 -2.21 8.82 -5.40
N ILE A 151 -3.42 8.78 -4.82
CA ILE A 151 -4.68 8.91 -5.56
C ILE A 151 -4.74 10.25 -6.32
N ALA A 152 -4.33 11.35 -5.68
CA ALA A 152 -4.30 12.66 -6.31
C ALA A 152 -3.31 12.70 -7.48
N GLU A 153 -2.10 12.17 -7.30
CA GLU A 153 -1.08 12.11 -8.35
C GLU A 153 -1.54 11.32 -9.57
N TYR A 154 -2.09 10.11 -9.37
CA TYR A 154 -2.61 9.32 -10.49
C TYR A 154 -3.88 9.89 -11.10
N SER A 155 -4.71 10.61 -10.33
CA SER A 155 -5.85 11.36 -10.85
C SER A 155 -5.40 12.45 -11.83
N ASP A 156 -4.34 13.20 -11.51
CA ASP A 156 -3.78 14.21 -12.39
C ASP A 156 -3.23 13.60 -13.69
N LYS A 157 -2.50 12.49 -13.59
CA LYS A 157 -2.02 11.74 -14.76
C LYS A 157 -3.18 11.26 -15.64
N LEU A 158 -4.28 10.78 -15.05
CA LEU A 158 -5.47 10.35 -15.80
C LEU A 158 -6.20 11.52 -16.47
N ASN A 159 -6.35 12.64 -15.78
CA ASN A 159 -6.97 13.84 -16.36
C ASN A 159 -6.19 14.33 -17.59
N ALA A 160 -4.85 14.33 -17.48
CA ALA A 160 -4.00 14.65 -18.61
C ALA A 160 -4.11 13.64 -19.75
N ALA A 161 -4.21 12.34 -19.43
CA ALA A 161 -4.35 11.28 -20.42
C ALA A 161 -5.61 11.42 -21.29
N GLN A 162 -6.70 12.01 -20.76
CA GLN A 162 -7.91 12.27 -21.53
C GLN A 162 -7.69 13.27 -22.70
N LEU A 163 -6.64 14.07 -22.66
CA LEU A 163 -6.27 15.02 -23.69
C LEU A 163 -5.35 14.43 -24.75
N VAL A 164 -4.90 13.18 -24.57
CA VAL A 164 -3.92 12.54 -25.45
C VAL A 164 -4.60 11.79 -26.58
N ASP A 165 -4.24 12.09 -27.82
CA ASP A 165 -4.54 11.20 -28.93
C ASP A 165 -3.61 9.99 -28.87
N VAL A 166 -4.13 8.88 -28.34
CA VAL A 166 -3.37 7.63 -28.13
C VAL A 166 -2.94 6.94 -29.43
N SER A 167 -3.53 7.34 -30.58
CA SER A 167 -3.11 6.85 -31.89
C SER A 167 -1.82 7.52 -32.38
N ASN A 168 -1.49 8.68 -31.83
CA ASN A 168 -0.30 9.46 -32.16
C ASN A 168 0.83 9.18 -31.16
N LYS A 169 1.88 8.49 -31.63
CA LYS A 169 3.03 8.13 -30.78
C LYS A 169 3.78 9.36 -30.22
N LEU A 170 3.82 10.47 -30.95
CA LEU A 170 4.47 11.70 -30.45
C LEU A 170 3.69 12.30 -29.28
N ASN A 171 2.34 12.22 -29.30
CA ASN A 171 1.53 12.66 -28.18
C ASN A 171 1.75 11.79 -26.94
N LEU A 172 1.91 10.48 -27.10
CA LEU A 172 2.23 9.56 -25.99
C LEU A 172 3.63 9.84 -25.42
N LEU A 173 4.63 10.11 -26.27
CA LEU A 173 5.96 10.48 -25.80
C LEU A 173 5.96 11.85 -25.10
N HIS A 174 5.19 12.82 -25.62
CA HIS A 174 5.05 14.12 -24.95
C HIS A 174 4.32 13.99 -23.59
N TYR A 175 3.30 13.13 -23.51
CA TYR A 175 2.62 12.82 -22.26
C TYR A 175 3.58 12.19 -21.25
N GLU A 176 4.34 11.19 -21.66
CA GLU A 176 5.38 10.57 -20.82
C GLU A 176 6.40 11.60 -20.32
N GLU A 177 6.93 12.43 -21.23
CA GLU A 177 7.92 13.47 -20.90
C GLU A 177 7.41 14.49 -19.88
N ARG A 178 6.10 14.77 -19.90
CA ARG A 178 5.47 15.82 -19.09
C ARG A 178 5.04 15.32 -17.71
N TYR A 179 4.60 14.06 -17.59
CA TYR A 179 3.91 13.54 -16.41
C TYR A 179 4.68 12.46 -15.66
N PHE A 180 5.83 12.06 -16.15
CA PHE A 180 6.79 11.17 -15.54
C PHE A 180 8.19 11.78 -15.56
#